data_aae7ab2fe2551a7b7f33552d09a37612
#
_entry.id   aae7ab2fe2551a7b7f33552d09a37612
#
_cell.length_a   1.000
_cell.length_b   1.000
_cell.length_c   1.000
_cell.angle_alpha   90.00
_cell.angle_beta   90.00
_cell.angle_gamma   90.00
#
_symmetry.space_group_name_H-M   'P 1'
#
loop_
_entity.id
_entity.type
_entity.pdbx_description
1 polymer ?
#
loop_
_entity_poly.entity_id
_entity_poly.type
_entity_poly.pdbx_seq_one_letter_code
_entity_poly.pdbx_strand_id
1 'polypeptide(L)'
;MAEKLLRDIAFGQMVDYRFGSNDRLNGGKMTRPAENTKRSLVKAAADLFAEQGFERASVRDIVTKARVNQAAINYHFKGKDGLYLEVLKVAFETLTKQEGFDPEKLRTLPRDEALRQFVHQQLRPLLFRDDVSRYVRMFAWESMHPTKVFRKFMATNSAPYLTTVIDLVRRFLPAGIQDRTALCGAIWLMGQCSIFVRNRELFSQQPFGITVDDPFVDELADLISRLAMGGLLHAMAAA
;
A
#
# COMPACT_ATOMS: atom_id res chain seq x y z
N MET A 1 -14.63 -9.40 20.40
CA MET A 1 -14.87 -9.55 18.95
C MET A 1 -13.70 -8.99 18.13
N ALA A 2 -13.16 -7.83 18.47
CA ALA A 2 -11.98 -7.24 17.80
C ALA A 2 -10.70 -8.04 18.04
N GLU A 3 -10.47 -8.59 19.24
CA GLU A 3 -9.33 -9.48 19.51
C GLU A 3 -9.36 -10.77 18.71
N LYS A 4 -10.55 -11.32 18.46
CA LYS A 4 -10.73 -12.48 17.59
C LYS A 4 -10.44 -12.10 16.13
N LEU A 5 -10.89 -10.90 15.70
CA LEU A 5 -10.61 -10.37 14.37
C LEU A 5 -9.09 -10.13 14.19
N LEU A 6 -8.42 -9.56 15.19
CA LEU A 6 -6.97 -9.34 15.18
C LEU A 6 -6.19 -10.65 15.30
N ARG A 7 -6.67 -11.63 16.08
CA ARG A 7 -6.11 -13.00 16.10
C ARG A 7 -6.34 -13.73 14.80
N ASP A 8 -7.53 -13.67 14.24
CA ASP A 8 -7.83 -14.31 12.95
C ASP A 8 -7.03 -13.66 11.79
N ILE A 9 -6.72 -12.36 11.91
CA ILE A 9 -5.82 -11.63 11.01
C ILE A 9 -4.33 -11.96 11.30
N ALA A 10 -3.93 -12.09 12.57
CA ALA A 10 -2.54 -12.36 12.97
C ALA A 10 -2.17 -13.85 12.93
N PHE A 11 -3.13 -14.77 13.10
CA PHE A 11 -2.92 -16.23 13.10
C PHE A 11 -3.27 -16.91 11.77
N GLY A 12 -3.74 -16.17 10.79
CA GLY A 12 -3.83 -16.66 9.42
C GLY A 12 -2.44 -16.83 8.83
N GLN A 13 -1.78 -17.92 9.21
CA GLN A 13 -0.55 -18.47 8.63
C GLN A 13 0.49 -17.41 8.24
N MET A 14 1.47 -17.23 9.09
CA MET A 14 2.83 -16.85 8.76
C MET A 14 3.36 -17.86 7.72
N VAL A 15 2.89 -17.72 6.49
CA VAL A 15 3.51 -18.36 5.35
C VAL A 15 4.70 -17.50 5.02
N ASP A 16 5.88 -18.04 5.28
CA ASP A 16 7.18 -17.58 4.79
C ASP A 16 7.08 -17.28 3.28
N TYR A 17 6.68 -16.06 2.93
CA TYR A 17 6.85 -15.54 1.60
C TYR A 17 8.26 -14.93 1.46
N ARG A 18 9.26 -15.79 1.64
CA ARG A 18 10.52 -15.60 0.92
C ARG A 18 10.17 -15.65 -0.55
N PHE A 19 10.59 -14.66 -1.31
CA PHE A 19 10.76 -14.75 -2.76
C PHE A 19 11.82 -15.84 -3.03
N GLY A 20 11.39 -17.06 -2.90
CA GLY A 20 12.11 -18.27 -3.15
C GLY A 20 11.08 -19.22 -3.71
N SER A 21 11.06 -19.33 -5.04
CA SER A 21 10.71 -20.56 -5.75
C SER A 21 9.65 -21.43 -5.07
N ASN A 22 8.37 -21.10 -5.18
CA ASN A 22 7.32 -22.11 -5.09
C ASN A 22 7.16 -22.83 -6.45
N ASP A 23 8.30 -23.16 -7.06
CA ASP A 23 8.42 -23.99 -8.27
C ASP A 23 8.55 -25.47 -7.92
N ARG A 24 8.17 -25.90 -6.70
CA ARG A 24 8.31 -27.32 -6.31
C ARG A 24 7.13 -28.21 -6.70
N LEU A 25 6.16 -27.73 -7.49
CA LEU A 25 5.09 -28.57 -7.99
C LEU A 25 5.04 -28.72 -9.52
N ASN A 26 5.97 -28.06 -10.26
CA ASN A 26 6.21 -28.38 -11.67
C ASN A 26 7.70 -28.20 -11.95
N GLY A 27 8.44 -29.27 -12.06
CA GLY A 27 9.91 -29.33 -12.17
C GLY A 27 10.51 -28.77 -13.48
N GLY A 28 10.12 -27.57 -13.88
CA GLY A 28 10.68 -26.87 -15.03
C GLY A 28 11.29 -25.54 -14.60
N LYS A 29 12.62 -25.39 -14.67
CA LYS A 29 13.30 -24.07 -14.63
C LYS A 29 12.67 -23.19 -15.71
N MET A 30 12.02 -22.09 -15.31
CA MET A 30 11.55 -21.07 -16.25
C MET A 30 12.75 -20.59 -17.08
N THR A 31 12.61 -20.64 -18.41
CA THR A 31 13.63 -20.13 -19.31
C THR A 31 13.65 -18.59 -19.28
N ARG A 32 14.80 -17.94 -19.52
CA ARG A 32 14.90 -16.47 -19.61
C ARG A 32 13.79 -15.81 -20.45
N PRO A 33 13.35 -16.37 -21.61
CA PRO A 33 12.24 -15.83 -22.39
C PRO A 33 10.90 -15.84 -21.64
N ALA A 34 10.58 -16.91 -20.89
CA ALA A 34 9.33 -17.01 -20.13
C ALA A 34 9.28 -16.01 -18.96
N GLU A 35 10.41 -15.78 -18.30
CA GLU A 35 10.55 -14.80 -17.23
C GLU A 35 10.42 -13.36 -17.75
N ASN A 36 10.99 -13.07 -18.91
CA ASN A 36 10.82 -11.77 -19.57
C ASN A 36 9.36 -11.54 -19.99
N THR A 37 8.67 -12.55 -20.48
CA THR A 37 7.24 -12.49 -20.82
C THR A 37 6.40 -12.19 -19.59
N LYS A 38 6.64 -12.89 -18.46
CA LYS A 38 5.95 -12.66 -17.18
C LYS A 38 6.14 -11.22 -16.73
N ARG A 39 7.37 -10.70 -16.74
CA ARG A 39 7.70 -9.32 -16.34
C ARG A 39 7.04 -8.28 -17.24
N SER A 40 7.04 -8.47 -18.56
CA SER A 40 6.39 -7.57 -19.53
C SER A 40 4.89 -7.50 -19.30
N LEU A 41 4.24 -8.63 -19.02
CA LEU A 41 2.82 -8.68 -18.69
C LEU A 41 2.49 -7.95 -17.38
N VAL A 42 3.26 -8.16 -16.31
CA VAL A 42 3.06 -7.47 -15.03
C VAL A 42 3.22 -5.96 -15.20
N LYS A 43 4.25 -5.51 -15.92
CA LYS A 43 4.48 -4.07 -16.19
C LYS A 43 3.32 -3.46 -16.98
N ALA A 44 2.94 -4.07 -18.11
CA ALA A 44 1.84 -3.57 -18.95
C ALA A 44 0.50 -3.55 -18.20
N ALA A 45 0.24 -4.57 -17.39
CA ALA A 45 -0.95 -4.65 -16.56
C ALA A 45 -0.98 -3.57 -15.48
N ALA A 46 0.16 -3.35 -14.80
CA ALA A 46 0.28 -2.30 -13.78
C ALA A 46 -0.04 -0.91 -14.34
N ASP A 47 0.47 -0.60 -15.54
CA ASP A 47 0.18 0.66 -16.21
C ASP A 47 -1.32 0.81 -16.49
N LEU A 48 -1.94 -0.19 -17.13
CA LEU A 48 -3.36 -0.13 -17.50
C LEU A 48 -4.29 -0.13 -16.28
N PHE A 49 -3.96 -0.90 -15.24
CA PHE A 49 -4.75 -0.86 -13.99
C PHE A 49 -4.62 0.48 -13.26
N ALA A 50 -3.47 1.13 -13.34
CA ALA A 50 -3.28 2.47 -12.78
C ALA A 50 -4.01 3.57 -13.58
N GLU A 51 -4.11 3.42 -14.89
CA GLU A 51 -4.76 4.39 -15.79
C GLU A 51 -6.28 4.34 -15.74
N GLN A 52 -6.86 3.15 -15.70
CA GLN A 52 -8.31 2.98 -15.92
C GLN A 52 -9.00 2.02 -14.91
N GLY A 53 -8.26 1.52 -13.92
CA GLY A 53 -8.76 0.57 -12.93
C GLY A 53 -8.86 -0.88 -13.45
N PHE A 54 -9.08 -1.81 -12.52
CA PHE A 54 -9.14 -3.24 -12.84
C PHE A 54 -10.25 -3.57 -13.84
N GLU A 55 -11.47 -3.07 -13.63
CA GLU A 55 -12.63 -3.48 -14.43
C GLU A 55 -12.48 -3.13 -15.92
N ARG A 56 -12.02 -1.92 -16.23
CA ARG A 56 -11.92 -1.42 -17.61
C ARG A 56 -10.71 -1.98 -18.37
N ALA A 57 -9.62 -2.29 -17.69
CA ALA A 57 -8.43 -2.84 -18.34
C ALA A 57 -8.72 -4.22 -18.94
N SER A 58 -8.66 -4.35 -20.26
CA SER A 58 -8.93 -5.61 -20.93
C SER A 58 -7.68 -6.49 -21.06
N VAL A 59 -7.86 -7.82 -21.09
CA VAL A 59 -6.79 -8.77 -21.37
C VAL A 59 -6.13 -8.47 -22.72
N ARG A 60 -6.93 -8.07 -23.72
CA ARG A 60 -6.45 -7.73 -25.06
C ARG A 60 -5.52 -6.52 -25.03
N ASP A 61 -5.86 -5.48 -24.32
CA ASP A 61 -5.01 -4.28 -24.22
C ASP A 61 -3.70 -4.57 -23.50
N ILE A 62 -3.78 -5.39 -22.44
CA ILE A 62 -2.59 -5.81 -21.68
C ILE A 62 -1.61 -6.58 -22.57
N VAL A 63 -2.07 -7.60 -23.33
CA VAL A 63 -1.18 -8.39 -24.18
C VAL A 63 -0.65 -7.58 -25.36
N THR A 64 -1.44 -6.67 -25.90
CA THR A 64 -1.03 -5.74 -26.96
C THR A 64 0.08 -4.83 -26.46
N LYS A 65 -0.09 -4.21 -25.28
CA LYS A 65 0.92 -3.34 -24.67
C LYS A 65 2.19 -4.11 -24.30
N ALA A 66 2.05 -5.36 -23.81
CA ALA A 66 3.16 -6.24 -23.48
C ALA A 66 3.85 -6.86 -24.69
N ARG A 67 3.24 -6.79 -25.89
CA ARG A 67 3.69 -7.42 -27.14
C ARG A 67 3.86 -8.94 -27.02
N VAL A 68 2.89 -9.60 -26.38
CA VAL A 68 2.90 -11.06 -26.18
C VAL A 68 1.58 -11.69 -26.61
N ASN A 69 1.55 -13.02 -26.73
CA ASN A 69 0.32 -13.75 -27.04
C ASN A 69 -0.61 -13.81 -25.82
N GLN A 70 -1.92 -13.74 -26.06
CA GLN A 70 -2.96 -13.82 -25.01
C GLN A 70 -2.87 -15.13 -24.20
N ALA A 71 -2.46 -16.22 -24.81
CA ALA A 71 -2.27 -17.49 -24.11
C ALA A 71 -1.27 -17.39 -22.94
N ALA A 72 -0.33 -16.44 -23.00
CA ALA A 72 0.66 -16.22 -21.95
C ALA A 72 0.02 -15.80 -20.60
N ILE A 73 -1.09 -15.03 -20.61
CA ILE A 73 -1.80 -14.68 -19.38
C ILE A 73 -2.36 -15.93 -18.69
N ASN A 74 -3.01 -16.81 -19.46
CA ASN A 74 -3.55 -18.04 -18.90
C ASN A 74 -2.46 -18.98 -18.41
N TYR A 75 -1.37 -19.06 -19.16
CA TYR A 75 -0.22 -19.88 -18.80
C TYR A 75 0.44 -19.42 -17.49
N HIS A 76 0.77 -18.12 -17.37
CA HIS A 76 1.51 -17.57 -16.22
C HIS A 76 0.63 -17.24 -15.01
N PHE A 77 -0.61 -16.80 -15.23
CA PHE A 77 -1.42 -16.16 -14.18
C PHE A 77 -2.81 -16.78 -14.00
N LYS A 78 -3.22 -17.73 -14.84
CA LYS A 78 -4.58 -18.34 -14.80
C LYS A 78 -5.72 -17.34 -15.06
N GLY A 79 -5.43 -16.24 -15.73
CA GLY A 79 -6.40 -15.21 -16.12
C GLY A 79 -6.08 -13.83 -15.56
N LYS A 80 -7.00 -12.88 -15.77
CA LYS A 80 -6.87 -11.47 -15.38
C LYS A 80 -6.75 -11.29 -13.88
N ASP A 81 -7.53 -12.03 -13.08
CA ASP A 81 -7.50 -11.96 -11.62
C ASP A 81 -6.15 -12.39 -11.03
N GLY A 82 -5.56 -13.45 -11.57
CA GLY A 82 -4.24 -13.92 -11.14
C GLY A 82 -3.12 -12.96 -11.56
N LEU A 83 -3.21 -12.36 -12.74
CA LEU A 83 -2.29 -11.30 -13.16
C LEU A 83 -2.43 -10.07 -12.25
N TYR A 84 -3.66 -9.68 -11.90
CA TYR A 84 -3.90 -8.57 -11.00
C TYR A 84 -3.34 -8.84 -9.60
N LEU A 85 -3.54 -10.04 -9.08
CA LEU A 85 -2.95 -10.45 -7.79
C LEU A 85 -1.42 -10.33 -7.80
N GLU A 86 -0.77 -10.70 -8.90
CA GLU A 86 0.69 -10.55 -9.02
C GLU A 86 1.11 -9.07 -9.07
N VAL A 87 0.37 -8.23 -9.79
CA VAL A 87 0.59 -6.78 -9.80
C VAL A 87 0.41 -6.19 -8.40
N LEU A 88 -0.62 -6.59 -7.65
CA LEU A 88 -0.85 -6.15 -6.26
C LEU A 88 0.33 -6.53 -5.34
N LYS A 89 0.87 -7.73 -5.48
CA LYS A 89 2.06 -8.17 -4.71
C LYS A 89 3.26 -7.28 -4.99
N VAL A 90 3.58 -7.09 -6.26
CA VAL A 90 4.71 -6.23 -6.67
C VAL A 90 4.51 -4.80 -6.17
N ALA A 91 3.30 -4.27 -6.31
CA ALA A 91 2.95 -2.93 -5.83
C ALA A 91 3.10 -2.80 -4.32
N PHE A 92 2.55 -3.74 -3.55
CA PHE A 92 2.63 -3.75 -2.10
C PHE A 92 4.07 -3.87 -1.62
N GLU A 93 4.86 -4.76 -2.20
CA GLU A 93 6.28 -4.89 -1.90
C GLU A 93 7.05 -3.62 -2.23
N THR A 94 6.80 -3.01 -3.39
CA THR A 94 7.46 -1.77 -3.79
C THR A 94 7.13 -0.64 -2.82
N LEU A 95 5.89 -0.51 -2.40
CA LEU A 95 5.46 0.55 -1.49
C LEU A 95 5.91 0.31 -0.04
N THR A 96 6.02 -0.95 0.40
CA THR A 96 6.42 -1.28 1.78
C THR A 96 7.92 -1.44 1.96
N LYS A 97 8.66 -1.85 0.93
CA LYS A 97 10.13 -1.98 0.97
C LYS A 97 10.88 -0.67 0.68
N GLN A 98 10.16 0.40 0.37
CA GLN A 98 10.83 1.68 0.17
C GLN A 98 11.56 2.11 1.44
N GLU A 99 12.77 2.63 1.25
CA GLU A 99 13.64 3.10 2.33
C GLU A 99 12.85 3.91 3.36
N GLY A 100 12.75 3.39 4.57
CA GLY A 100 12.19 4.13 5.68
C GLY A 100 11.04 3.47 6.46
N PHE A 101 10.24 2.52 5.91
CA PHE A 101 9.26 1.82 6.73
C PHE A 101 9.92 0.64 7.46
N ASP A 102 10.43 0.93 8.65
CA ASP A 102 10.99 -0.06 9.56
C ASP A 102 10.11 -0.10 10.82
N PRO A 103 9.27 -1.14 10.99
CA PRO A 103 8.43 -1.30 12.17
C PRO A 103 9.21 -1.33 13.48
N GLU A 104 10.38 -1.95 13.50
CA GLU A 104 11.20 -2.04 14.72
C GLU A 104 11.79 -0.68 15.09
N LYS A 105 12.25 0.08 14.09
CA LYS A 105 12.70 1.45 14.32
C LYS A 105 11.58 2.33 14.86
N LEU A 106 10.37 2.24 14.30
CA LEU A 106 9.22 3.00 14.80
C LEU A 106 8.86 2.66 16.25
N ARG A 107 9.07 1.42 16.69
CA ARG A 107 8.83 1.00 18.07
C ARG A 107 9.85 1.57 19.06
N THR A 108 11.10 1.70 18.64
CA THR A 108 12.20 2.15 19.50
C THR A 108 12.35 3.66 19.62
N LEU A 109 11.91 4.41 18.63
CA LEU A 109 11.95 5.88 18.64
C LEU A 109 11.03 6.48 19.71
N PRO A 110 11.35 7.70 20.23
CA PRO A 110 10.38 8.52 20.97
C PRO A 110 9.07 8.64 20.17
N ARG A 111 7.92 8.63 20.88
CA ARG A 111 6.61 8.55 20.21
C ARG A 111 6.38 9.64 19.16
N ASP A 112 6.78 10.88 19.45
CA ASP A 112 6.57 12.04 18.57
C ASP A 112 7.45 11.94 17.32
N GLU A 113 8.68 11.47 17.47
CA GLU A 113 9.61 11.21 16.37
C GLU A 113 9.13 10.02 15.51
N ALA A 114 8.65 8.95 16.14
CA ALA A 114 8.07 7.81 15.44
C ALA A 114 6.86 8.22 14.60
N LEU A 115 5.98 9.09 15.12
CA LEU A 115 4.84 9.61 14.38
C LEU A 115 5.30 10.45 13.18
N ARG A 116 6.24 11.38 13.39
CA ARG A 116 6.79 12.21 12.32
C ARG A 116 7.44 11.35 11.22
N GLN A 117 8.23 10.37 11.61
CA GLN A 117 8.88 9.47 10.68
C GLN A 117 7.83 8.64 9.90
N PHE A 118 6.82 8.13 10.56
CA PHE A 118 5.72 7.40 9.91
C PHE A 118 5.00 8.30 8.90
N VAL A 119 4.59 9.51 9.30
CA VAL A 119 3.88 10.45 8.41
C VAL A 119 4.74 10.82 7.21
N HIS A 120 6.02 11.13 7.43
CA HIS A 120 6.96 11.43 6.35
C HIS A 120 7.05 10.28 5.33
N GLN A 121 7.15 9.04 5.82
CA GLN A 121 7.19 7.85 4.95
C GLN A 121 5.90 7.69 4.13
N GLN A 122 4.73 7.96 4.74
CA GLN A 122 3.45 7.89 4.03
C GLN A 122 3.33 8.97 2.94
N LEU A 123 4.03 10.09 3.08
CA LEU A 123 4.02 11.18 2.11
C LEU A 123 5.09 11.05 1.01
N ARG A 124 6.12 10.24 1.21
CA ARG A 124 7.18 10.03 0.19
C ARG A 124 6.66 9.71 -1.22
N PRO A 125 5.56 8.95 -1.40
CA PRO A 125 4.99 8.73 -2.72
C PRO A 125 4.62 10.00 -3.49
N LEU A 126 4.50 11.15 -2.83
CA LEU A 126 4.33 12.45 -3.47
C LEU A 126 5.51 12.82 -4.39
N LEU A 127 6.73 12.41 -4.02
CA LEU A 127 7.96 12.69 -4.76
C LEU A 127 8.18 11.73 -5.94
N PHE A 128 7.46 10.62 -5.96
CA PHE A 128 7.66 9.62 -7.00
C PHE A 128 7.14 10.14 -8.33
N ARG A 129 8.06 10.23 -9.26
CA ARG A 129 7.78 10.38 -10.69
C ARG A 129 7.97 9.00 -11.28
N ASP A 130 7.13 8.53 -12.15
CA ASP A 130 7.27 7.30 -12.93
C ASP A 130 6.70 5.98 -12.35
N ASP A 131 7.53 4.93 -12.28
CA ASP A 131 7.09 3.54 -12.09
C ASP A 131 6.36 3.28 -10.75
N VAL A 132 6.65 4.03 -9.69
CA VAL A 132 6.01 3.84 -8.38
C VAL A 132 4.66 4.55 -8.29
N SER A 133 4.51 5.70 -8.94
CA SER A 133 3.25 6.47 -8.94
C SER A 133 2.07 5.66 -9.50
N ARG A 134 2.32 4.73 -10.43
CA ARG A 134 1.27 3.83 -10.94
C ARG A 134 0.66 2.96 -9.85
N TYR A 135 1.48 2.44 -8.92
CA TYR A 135 1.00 1.60 -7.83
C TYR A 135 0.15 2.41 -6.84
N VAL A 136 0.55 3.65 -6.56
CA VAL A 136 -0.25 4.56 -5.72
C VAL A 136 -1.62 4.82 -6.37
N ARG A 137 -1.67 5.10 -7.67
CA ARG A 137 -2.94 5.30 -8.40
C ARG A 137 -3.80 4.04 -8.38
N MET A 138 -3.19 2.87 -8.57
CA MET A 138 -3.92 1.59 -8.52
C MET A 138 -4.55 1.36 -7.14
N PHE A 139 -3.83 1.61 -6.04
CA PHE A 139 -4.38 1.53 -4.69
C PHE A 139 -5.45 2.61 -4.44
N ALA A 140 -5.31 3.79 -5.04
CA ALA A 140 -6.32 4.83 -4.97
C ALA A 140 -7.64 4.41 -5.65
N TRP A 141 -7.59 3.76 -6.80
CA TRP A 141 -8.76 3.15 -7.44
C TRP A 141 -9.44 2.13 -6.53
N GLU A 142 -8.67 1.22 -5.97
CA GLU A 142 -9.18 0.18 -5.06
C GLU A 142 -9.75 0.73 -3.75
N SER A 143 -9.25 1.86 -3.25
CA SER A 143 -9.81 2.49 -2.05
C SER A 143 -11.22 3.04 -2.26
N MET A 144 -11.59 3.37 -3.50
CA MET A 144 -12.93 3.83 -3.86
C MET A 144 -13.87 2.70 -4.28
N HIS A 145 -13.32 1.74 -5.03
CA HIS A 145 -14.09 0.63 -5.62
C HIS A 145 -13.32 -0.70 -5.45
N PRO A 146 -13.27 -1.25 -4.22
CA PRO A 146 -12.43 -2.40 -3.93
C PRO A 146 -12.92 -3.66 -4.66
N THR A 147 -12.06 -4.24 -5.48
CA THR A 147 -12.32 -5.52 -6.15
C THR A 147 -12.29 -6.69 -5.16
N LYS A 148 -12.89 -7.83 -5.56
CA LYS A 148 -12.81 -9.06 -4.74
C LYS A 148 -11.37 -9.53 -4.54
N VAL A 149 -10.53 -9.39 -5.56
CA VAL A 149 -9.11 -9.76 -5.52
C VAL A 149 -8.37 -8.87 -4.52
N PHE A 150 -8.58 -7.55 -4.58
CA PHE A 150 -7.95 -6.61 -3.66
C PHE A 150 -8.37 -6.84 -2.21
N ARG A 151 -9.67 -7.00 -1.93
CA ARG A 151 -10.16 -7.30 -0.57
C ARG A 151 -9.49 -8.54 0.02
N LYS A 152 -9.41 -9.63 -0.76
CA LYS A 152 -8.75 -10.86 -0.32
C LYS A 152 -7.26 -10.64 -0.09
N PHE A 153 -6.59 -9.92 -1.00
CA PHE A 153 -5.18 -9.59 -0.89
C PHE A 153 -4.89 -8.78 0.37
N MET A 154 -5.66 -7.71 0.62
CA MET A 154 -5.47 -6.84 1.79
C MET A 154 -5.75 -7.58 3.10
N ALA A 155 -6.79 -8.41 3.15
CA ALA A 155 -7.10 -9.23 4.33
C ALA A 155 -5.94 -10.16 4.73
N THR A 156 -5.15 -10.60 3.76
CA THR A 156 -4.02 -11.52 4.01
C THR A 156 -2.70 -10.78 4.28
N ASN A 157 -2.48 -9.62 3.65
CA ASN A 157 -1.15 -9.00 3.60
C ASN A 157 -1.02 -7.71 4.41
N SER A 158 -2.13 -7.02 4.74
CA SER A 158 -2.06 -5.73 5.43
C SER A 158 -1.92 -5.81 6.94
N ALA A 159 -2.13 -6.98 7.55
CA ALA A 159 -2.16 -7.13 9.00
C ALA A 159 -0.89 -6.65 9.71
N PRO A 160 0.34 -7.02 9.29
CA PRO A 160 1.55 -6.55 9.97
C PRO A 160 1.72 -5.03 9.91
N TYR A 161 1.44 -4.44 8.75
CA TYR A 161 1.48 -2.99 8.57
C TYR A 161 0.46 -2.28 9.46
N LEU A 162 -0.79 -2.73 9.41
CA LEU A 162 -1.88 -2.15 10.20
C LEU A 162 -1.61 -2.27 11.72
N THR A 163 -1.08 -3.41 12.17
CA THR A 163 -0.68 -3.60 13.57
C THR A 163 0.37 -2.57 13.98
N THR A 164 1.39 -2.34 13.16
CA THR A 164 2.42 -1.32 13.45
C THR A 164 1.80 0.08 13.61
N VAL A 165 0.85 0.46 12.74
CA VAL A 165 0.18 1.77 12.84
C VAL A 165 -0.72 1.85 14.08
N ILE A 166 -1.44 0.79 14.41
CA ILE A 166 -2.25 0.71 15.63
C ILE A 166 -1.36 0.86 16.88
N ASP A 167 -0.23 0.15 16.93
CA ASP A 167 0.72 0.24 18.04
C ASP A 167 1.30 1.65 18.16
N LEU A 168 1.63 2.30 17.05
CA LEU A 168 2.08 3.69 17.05
C LEU A 168 1.00 4.63 17.63
N VAL A 169 -0.24 4.52 17.17
CA VAL A 169 -1.36 5.35 17.64
C VAL A 169 -1.65 5.10 19.12
N ARG A 170 -1.58 3.86 19.60
CA ARG A 170 -1.77 3.52 21.03
C ARG A 170 -0.83 4.29 21.97
N ARG A 171 0.36 4.66 21.52
CA ARG A 171 1.33 5.43 22.32
C ARG A 171 0.85 6.87 22.64
N PHE A 172 -0.16 7.35 21.93
CA PHE A 172 -0.79 8.67 22.11
C PHE A 172 -2.14 8.58 22.83
N LEU A 173 -2.68 7.39 23.05
CA LEU A 173 -3.98 7.19 23.66
C LEU A 173 -3.84 6.79 25.13
N PRO A 174 -4.87 7.05 25.99
CA PRO A 174 -4.88 6.61 27.36
C PRO A 174 -4.72 5.09 27.51
N ALA A 175 -4.11 4.66 28.62
CA ALA A 175 -4.02 3.24 28.95
C ALA A 175 -5.42 2.62 29.06
N GLY A 176 -5.59 1.41 28.52
CA GLY A 176 -6.88 0.70 28.57
C GLY A 176 -7.87 1.07 27.47
N ILE A 177 -7.48 1.93 26.51
CA ILE A 177 -8.35 2.28 25.38
C ILE A 177 -8.78 1.02 24.59
N GLN A 178 -10.02 1.01 24.13
CA GLN A 178 -10.56 -0.09 23.34
C GLN A 178 -9.81 -0.26 22.00
N ASP A 179 -9.59 -1.50 21.58
CA ASP A 179 -8.94 -1.83 20.31
C ASP A 179 -9.59 -1.17 19.09
N ARG A 180 -10.92 -1.06 19.12
CA ARG A 180 -11.66 -0.37 18.06
C ARG A 180 -11.28 1.09 17.92
N THR A 181 -11.07 1.80 19.02
CA THR A 181 -10.68 3.22 19.02
C THR A 181 -9.28 3.39 18.46
N ALA A 182 -8.33 2.54 18.87
CA ALA A 182 -6.98 2.56 18.33
C ALA A 182 -6.96 2.25 16.83
N LEU A 183 -7.77 1.29 16.38
CA LEU A 183 -7.94 0.96 14.96
C LEU A 183 -8.51 2.16 14.17
N CYS A 184 -9.56 2.82 14.68
CA CYS A 184 -10.12 4.00 14.03
C CYS A 184 -9.09 5.15 13.94
N GLY A 185 -8.31 5.36 14.99
CA GLY A 185 -7.21 6.33 15.00
C GLY A 185 -6.14 6.02 13.96
N ALA A 186 -5.78 4.75 13.81
CA ALA A 186 -4.82 4.31 12.79
C ALA A 186 -5.35 4.55 11.35
N ILE A 187 -6.62 4.20 11.09
CA ILE A 187 -7.27 4.44 9.79
C ILE A 187 -7.34 5.95 9.51
N TRP A 188 -7.72 6.74 10.51
CA TRP A 188 -7.76 8.19 10.39
C TRP A 188 -6.39 8.78 10.05
N LEU A 189 -5.33 8.39 10.77
CA LEU A 189 -3.97 8.86 10.53
C LEU A 189 -3.48 8.53 9.12
N MET A 190 -3.69 7.30 8.66
CA MET A 190 -3.37 6.90 7.28
C MET A 190 -4.16 7.73 6.25
N GLY A 191 -5.42 8.03 6.55
CA GLY A 191 -6.29 8.86 5.71
C GLY A 191 -5.75 10.27 5.51
N GLN A 192 -5.18 10.89 6.57
CA GLN A 192 -4.60 12.24 6.47
C GLN A 192 -3.43 12.31 5.48
N CYS A 193 -2.62 11.26 5.41
CA CYS A 193 -1.52 11.20 4.43
C CYS A 193 -2.02 10.84 3.02
N SER A 194 -2.91 9.87 2.93
CA SER A 194 -3.36 9.30 1.65
C SER A 194 -4.10 10.32 0.76
N ILE A 195 -4.78 11.31 1.35
CA ILE A 195 -5.49 12.33 0.58
C ILE A 195 -4.53 13.19 -0.26
N PHE A 196 -3.37 13.53 0.28
CA PHE A 196 -2.35 14.30 -0.43
C PHE A 196 -1.72 13.46 -1.55
N VAL A 197 -1.33 12.24 -1.25
CA VAL A 197 -0.71 11.33 -2.22
C VAL A 197 -1.65 11.05 -3.40
N ARG A 198 -2.92 10.80 -3.12
CA ARG A 198 -3.93 10.50 -4.13
C ARG A 198 -4.26 11.69 -5.03
N ASN A 199 -4.27 12.89 -4.47
CA ASN A 199 -4.65 14.12 -5.18
C ASN A 199 -3.44 14.98 -5.58
N ARG A 200 -2.25 14.41 -5.67
CA ARG A 200 -1.00 15.14 -5.99
C ARG A 200 -1.14 16.06 -7.19
N GLU A 201 -1.74 15.58 -8.28
CA GLU A 201 -1.90 16.35 -9.52
C GLU A 201 -2.80 17.57 -9.32
N LEU A 202 -3.87 17.42 -8.51
CA LEU A 202 -4.77 18.54 -8.18
C LEU A 202 -4.04 19.64 -7.43
N PHE A 203 -3.18 19.31 -6.48
CA PHE A 203 -2.45 20.30 -5.68
C PHE A 203 -1.43 21.09 -6.50
N SER A 204 -0.89 20.50 -7.56
CA SER A 204 0.04 21.18 -8.47
C SER A 204 -0.65 22.13 -9.46
N GLN A 205 -1.98 22.09 -9.57
CA GLN A 205 -2.76 22.93 -10.47
C GLN A 205 -3.39 24.13 -9.73
N GLN A 206 -3.85 25.13 -10.50
CA GLN A 206 -4.63 26.23 -9.94
C GLN A 206 -5.98 25.68 -9.38
N PRO A 207 -6.48 26.22 -8.27
CA PRO A 207 -6.02 27.43 -7.56
C PRO A 207 -4.88 27.17 -6.54
N PHE A 208 -4.44 25.92 -6.32
CA PHE A 208 -3.47 25.60 -5.27
C PHE A 208 -2.04 25.97 -5.64
N GLY A 209 -1.57 25.61 -6.84
CA GLY A 209 -0.24 25.97 -7.37
C GLY A 209 0.94 25.49 -6.51
N ILE A 210 0.76 24.37 -5.78
CA ILE A 210 1.77 23.85 -4.84
C ILE A 210 2.87 23.13 -5.62
N THR A 211 4.12 23.53 -5.40
CA THR A 211 5.28 22.78 -5.87
C THR A 211 5.50 21.57 -4.93
N VAL A 212 5.43 20.36 -5.48
CA VAL A 212 5.63 19.13 -4.72
C VAL A 212 7.09 18.72 -4.84
N ASP A 213 7.87 19.04 -3.81
CA ASP A 213 9.29 18.76 -3.64
C ASP A 213 9.61 18.24 -2.24
N ASP A 214 10.88 17.95 -1.94
CA ASP A 214 11.29 17.46 -0.62
C ASP A 214 10.95 18.43 0.52
N PRO A 215 11.23 19.76 0.42
CA PRO A 215 10.82 20.73 1.42
C PRO A 215 9.32 20.72 1.72
N PHE A 216 8.49 20.64 0.69
CA PHE A 216 7.03 20.56 0.88
C PHE A 216 6.62 19.28 1.63
N VAL A 217 7.23 18.15 1.30
CA VAL A 217 6.95 16.88 2.01
C VAL A 217 7.36 16.94 3.47
N ASP A 218 8.51 17.57 3.79
CA ASP A 218 8.96 17.78 5.16
C ASP A 218 8.01 18.69 5.95
N GLU A 219 7.62 19.83 5.38
CA GLU A 219 6.66 20.76 6.00
C GLU A 219 5.31 20.12 6.23
N LEU A 220 4.83 19.36 5.25
CA LEU A 220 3.54 18.65 5.34
C LEU A 220 3.60 17.54 6.40
N ALA A 221 4.71 16.82 6.49
CA ALA A 221 4.91 15.80 7.51
C ALA A 221 4.90 16.41 8.91
N ASP A 222 5.57 17.53 9.10
CA ASP A 222 5.56 18.28 10.38
C ASP A 222 4.16 18.80 10.73
N LEU A 223 3.44 19.34 9.76
CA LEU A 223 2.08 19.83 9.97
C LEU A 223 1.13 18.70 10.38
N ILE A 224 1.08 17.63 9.59
CA ILE A 224 0.19 16.49 9.87
C ILE A 224 0.53 15.87 11.22
N SER A 225 1.82 15.73 11.55
CA SER A 225 2.25 15.16 12.83
C SER A 225 1.79 16.00 14.02
N ARG A 226 1.93 17.34 13.95
CA ARG A 226 1.45 18.24 14.99
C ARG A 226 -0.06 18.20 15.14
N LEU A 227 -0.81 18.21 14.03
CA LEU A 227 -2.27 18.10 14.06
C LEU A 227 -2.72 16.74 14.62
N ALA A 228 -2.04 15.66 14.24
CA ALA A 228 -2.33 14.33 14.74
C ALA A 228 -2.04 14.21 16.24
N MET A 229 -0.92 14.72 16.72
CA MET A 229 -0.61 14.75 18.17
C MET A 229 -1.68 15.55 18.95
N GLY A 230 -2.01 16.75 18.49
CA GLY A 230 -3.07 17.55 19.10
C GLY A 230 -4.42 16.83 19.12
N GLY A 231 -4.84 16.27 17.99
CA GLY A 231 -6.10 15.54 17.87
C GLY A 231 -6.14 14.26 18.71
N LEU A 232 -5.11 13.45 18.66
CA LEU A 232 -5.05 12.17 19.40
C LEU A 232 -4.97 12.40 20.93
N LEU A 233 -4.24 13.41 21.37
CA LEU A 233 -4.12 13.72 22.81
C LEU A 233 -5.37 14.39 23.38
N HIS A 234 -6.06 15.25 22.62
CA HIS A 234 -7.24 15.99 23.13
C HIS A 234 -8.56 15.25 22.92
N ALA A 235 -8.68 14.42 21.88
CA ALA A 235 -9.92 13.67 21.60
C ALA A 235 -10.33 12.73 22.75
N MET A 236 -9.40 12.44 23.67
CA MET A 236 -9.61 11.50 24.77
C MET A 236 -9.61 12.19 26.17
N ALA A 237 -9.29 13.48 26.26
CA ALA A 237 -9.39 14.23 27.52
C ALA A 237 -10.84 14.61 27.85
N ALA A 238 -11.76 14.45 26.90
CA ALA A 238 -13.17 14.81 27.00
C ALA A 238 -14.12 13.61 27.21
N ALA A 239 -13.60 12.40 27.36
CA ALA A 239 -14.34 11.16 27.65
C ALA A 239 -14.02 10.62 29.04
#